data_9b986c1e8a47eef64a04c338ad2ffa8c
#
_entry.id   9b986c1e8a47eef64a04c338ad2ffa8c
#
_cell.length_a   1.000
_cell.length_b   1.000
_cell.length_c   1.000
_cell.angle_alpha   90.00
_cell.angle_beta   90.00
_cell.angle_gamma   90.00
#
_symmetry.space_group_name_H-M   'P 1'
#
loop_
_entity.id
_entity.type
_entity.pdbx_description
1 polymer ?
#
loop_
_entity_poly.entity_id
_entity_poly.type
_entity_poly.pdbx_seq_one_letter_code
_entity_poly.pdbx_strand_id
1 'polypeptide(L)'
;MEGLTFNINGGYLEGVVRGYKNSMLTPTNYQALTQCENLEDLRMQLSATDYGNFLANEPSPLATSAIAHRATLKLVSEFEYLRDNATAPLSKFLDYLTYSYMIDNVILLITGTLHGRDTHELLDRCHPLGWFDTLPALCVATNVEELYRTVLVETPLSLYFRDCFSSSDLDDLNIEIIRNKLYKAYLEDFANFCQSIGGPTAESMGELLAFEADRRTINITINSFGTLLSKTERARLFPSMGKLFPGGNNALAKADELDQVKGIVESVPEYRRLFDDNSIAGIGSVSYTHLRAH
;
A
#
# COMPACT_ATOMS: atom_id res chain seq x y z
N MET A 1 2.61 -19.72 29.15
CA MET A 1 1.86 -20.65 28.26
C MET A 1 1.72 -20.14 26.84
N GLU A 2 1.71 -18.82 26.61
CA GLU A 2 1.63 -18.21 25.27
C GLU A 2 2.73 -18.65 24.29
N GLY A 3 3.99 -18.78 24.78
CA GLY A 3 5.08 -19.20 23.89
C GLY A 3 5.01 -20.66 23.40
N LEU A 4 4.33 -21.54 24.15
CA LEU A 4 4.13 -22.93 23.74
C LEU A 4 3.04 -23.06 22.65
N THR A 5 1.97 -22.29 22.78
CA THR A 5 0.90 -22.26 21.76
C THR A 5 1.35 -21.60 20.46
N PHE A 6 2.22 -20.58 20.54
CA PHE A 6 2.84 -19.97 19.36
C PHE A 6 3.66 -21.00 18.55
N ASN A 7 4.52 -21.77 19.22
CA ASN A 7 5.32 -22.79 18.55
C ASN A 7 4.48 -23.89 17.88
N ILE A 8 3.30 -24.20 18.43
CA ILE A 8 2.39 -25.17 17.84
C ILE A 8 1.67 -24.59 16.60
N ASN A 9 1.20 -23.35 16.69
CA ASN A 9 0.32 -22.76 15.67
C ASN A 9 1.05 -21.89 14.66
N GLY A 10 2.18 -21.29 15.00
CA GLY A 10 2.90 -20.32 14.17
C GLY A 10 4.35 -20.64 13.86
N GLY A 11 4.97 -21.60 14.58
CA GLY A 11 6.42 -21.86 14.49
C GLY A 11 6.87 -22.31 13.10
N TYR A 12 6.04 -23.08 12.38
CA TYR A 12 6.32 -23.45 11.01
C TYR A 12 6.38 -22.22 10.08
N LEU A 13 5.37 -21.38 10.12
CA LEU A 13 5.31 -20.17 9.27
C LEU A 13 6.36 -19.15 9.67
N GLU A 14 6.70 -19.05 10.95
CA GLU A 14 7.84 -18.22 11.38
C GLU A 14 9.14 -18.71 10.73
N GLY A 15 9.38 -20.00 10.70
CA GLY A 15 10.54 -20.60 10.02
C GLY A 15 10.56 -20.27 8.53
N VAL A 16 9.42 -20.36 7.86
CA VAL A 16 9.27 -20.02 6.44
C VAL A 16 9.56 -18.54 6.19
N VAL A 17 8.96 -17.64 6.99
CA VAL A 17 9.19 -16.18 6.87
C VAL A 17 10.65 -15.82 7.12
N ARG A 18 11.30 -16.47 8.10
CA ARG A 18 12.75 -16.28 8.32
C ARG A 18 13.59 -16.77 7.13
N GLY A 19 13.17 -17.86 6.50
CA GLY A 19 13.76 -18.32 5.23
C GLY A 19 13.64 -17.27 4.14
N TYR A 20 12.44 -16.74 3.89
CA TYR A 20 12.23 -15.68 2.91
C TYR A 20 13.04 -14.40 3.23
N LYS A 21 13.10 -14.01 4.50
CA LYS A 21 13.92 -12.86 4.91
C LYS A 21 15.41 -13.09 4.63
N ASN A 22 15.92 -14.28 4.88
CA ASN A 22 17.32 -14.62 4.62
C ASN A 22 17.66 -14.72 3.12
N SER A 23 16.66 -14.99 2.28
CA SER A 23 16.81 -15.04 0.82
C SER A 23 16.78 -13.66 0.15
N MET A 24 16.45 -12.59 0.89
CA MET A 24 16.45 -11.23 0.35
C MET A 24 17.84 -10.80 -0.12
N LEU A 25 17.89 -10.04 -1.20
CA LEU A 25 19.14 -9.50 -1.73
C LEU A 25 19.82 -8.60 -0.70
N THR A 26 21.13 -8.83 -0.52
CA THR A 26 21.97 -8.04 0.35
C THR A 26 22.42 -6.74 -0.33
N PRO A 27 22.91 -5.74 0.41
CA PRO A 27 23.53 -4.55 -0.20
C PRO A 27 24.63 -4.88 -1.20
N THR A 28 25.43 -5.94 -0.96
CA THR A 28 26.46 -6.42 -1.87
C THR A 28 25.85 -6.95 -3.18
N ASN A 29 24.72 -7.70 -3.10
CA ASN A 29 24.03 -8.15 -4.30
C ASN A 29 23.52 -6.96 -5.11
N TYR A 30 22.89 -5.96 -4.48
CA TYR A 30 22.44 -4.74 -5.18
C TYR A 30 23.60 -3.99 -5.82
N GLN A 31 24.75 -3.89 -5.14
CA GLN A 31 25.95 -3.27 -5.70
C GLN A 31 26.45 -4.01 -6.94
N ALA A 32 26.44 -5.36 -6.93
CA ALA A 32 26.79 -6.16 -8.11
C ALA A 32 25.80 -5.95 -9.26
N LEU A 33 24.49 -5.87 -8.97
CA LEU A 33 23.46 -5.62 -9.99
C LEU A 33 23.63 -4.24 -10.65
N THR A 34 24.08 -3.22 -9.93
CA THR A 34 24.34 -1.89 -10.51
C THR A 34 25.54 -1.84 -11.46
N GLN A 35 26.37 -2.88 -11.47
CA GLN A 35 27.52 -2.99 -12.39
C GLN A 35 27.19 -3.76 -13.69
N CYS A 36 25.97 -4.29 -13.81
CA CYS A 36 25.53 -4.99 -15.02
C CYS A 36 25.42 -4.02 -16.20
N GLU A 37 25.97 -4.40 -17.35
CA GLU A 37 25.95 -3.59 -18.56
C GLU A 37 24.63 -3.74 -19.34
N ASN A 38 23.96 -4.88 -19.17
CA ASN A 38 22.68 -5.20 -19.82
C ASN A 38 21.80 -6.10 -18.95
N LEU A 39 20.56 -6.35 -19.40
CA LEU A 39 19.58 -7.14 -18.62
C LEU A 39 19.90 -8.64 -18.58
N GLU A 40 20.64 -9.16 -19.54
CA GLU A 40 21.08 -10.56 -19.50
C GLU A 40 22.19 -10.76 -18.45
N ASP A 41 23.09 -9.79 -18.27
CA ASP A 41 24.07 -9.80 -17.18
C ASP A 41 23.37 -9.74 -15.83
N LEU A 42 22.33 -8.90 -15.71
CA LEU A 42 21.49 -8.83 -14.51
C LEU A 42 20.82 -10.17 -14.22
N ARG A 43 20.28 -10.86 -15.23
CA ARG A 43 19.72 -12.20 -15.10
C ARG A 43 20.77 -13.21 -14.61
N MET A 44 21.99 -13.15 -15.15
CA MET A 44 23.10 -14.01 -14.71
C MET A 44 23.49 -13.73 -13.25
N GLN A 45 23.59 -12.48 -12.85
CA GLN A 45 23.90 -12.11 -11.47
C GLN A 45 22.80 -12.58 -10.50
N LEU A 46 21.54 -12.43 -10.87
CA LEU A 46 20.41 -12.91 -10.08
C LEU A 46 20.38 -14.43 -9.97
N SER A 47 20.87 -15.17 -10.99
CA SER A 47 20.88 -16.63 -10.98
C SER A 47 21.73 -17.25 -9.87
N ALA A 48 22.68 -16.49 -9.31
CA ALA A 48 23.48 -16.90 -8.16
C ALA A 48 22.79 -16.63 -6.80
N THR A 49 21.58 -16.11 -6.81
CA THR A 49 20.78 -15.79 -5.64
C THR A 49 19.50 -16.60 -5.62
N ASP A 50 18.72 -16.54 -4.52
CA ASP A 50 17.41 -17.17 -4.44
C ASP A 50 16.37 -16.59 -5.42
N TYR A 51 16.69 -15.48 -6.09
CA TYR A 51 15.89 -14.89 -7.18
C TYR A 51 16.20 -15.49 -8.56
N GLY A 52 17.25 -16.32 -8.71
CA GLY A 52 17.72 -16.80 -10.02
C GLY A 52 16.68 -17.52 -10.87
N ASN A 53 15.85 -18.31 -10.25
CA ASN A 53 14.88 -19.14 -10.96
C ASN A 53 13.66 -18.37 -11.47
N PHE A 54 13.35 -17.19 -10.94
CA PHE A 54 12.15 -16.46 -11.35
C PHE A 54 12.22 -15.90 -12.78
N LEU A 55 13.41 -15.75 -13.35
CA LEU A 55 13.64 -15.32 -14.73
C LEU A 55 14.05 -16.45 -15.67
N ALA A 56 14.13 -17.71 -15.21
CA ALA A 56 14.69 -18.82 -15.99
C ALA A 56 13.97 -19.07 -17.32
N ASN A 57 12.64 -18.89 -17.33
CA ASN A 57 11.79 -19.16 -18.49
C ASN A 57 11.42 -17.90 -19.30
N GLU A 58 12.00 -16.75 -18.97
CA GLU A 58 11.72 -15.54 -19.74
C GLU A 58 12.47 -15.54 -21.08
N PRO A 59 11.80 -15.18 -22.19
CA PRO A 59 12.43 -15.12 -23.50
C PRO A 59 13.44 -13.97 -23.55
N SER A 60 14.46 -14.13 -24.41
CA SER A 60 15.38 -13.03 -24.76
C SER A 60 14.87 -12.29 -26.02
N PRO A 61 15.07 -10.96 -26.09
CA PRO A 61 15.71 -10.09 -25.11
C PRO A 61 14.82 -9.81 -23.89
N LEU A 62 15.44 -9.81 -22.71
CA LEU A 62 14.73 -9.57 -21.46
C LEU A 62 14.27 -8.09 -21.37
N ALA A 63 13.04 -7.86 -20.90
CA ALA A 63 12.48 -6.54 -20.67
C ALA A 63 12.40 -6.20 -19.18
N THR A 64 12.57 -4.92 -18.82
CA THR A 64 12.43 -4.46 -17.42
C THR A 64 11.03 -4.73 -16.86
N SER A 65 9.99 -4.60 -17.69
CA SER A 65 8.61 -4.94 -17.32
C SER A 65 8.44 -6.42 -16.97
N ALA A 66 9.09 -7.33 -17.72
CA ALA A 66 9.07 -8.75 -17.43
C ALA A 66 9.75 -9.05 -16.08
N ILE A 67 10.88 -8.41 -15.80
CA ILE A 67 11.57 -8.54 -14.51
C ILE A 67 10.66 -8.09 -13.36
N ALA A 68 10.06 -6.90 -13.48
CA ALA A 68 9.16 -6.36 -12.46
C ALA A 68 7.95 -7.27 -12.24
N HIS A 69 7.32 -7.73 -13.32
CA HIS A 69 6.18 -8.66 -13.24
C HIS A 69 6.56 -9.98 -12.55
N ARG A 70 7.67 -10.59 -12.93
CA ARG A 70 8.14 -11.84 -12.31
C ARG A 70 8.53 -11.67 -10.85
N ALA A 71 9.14 -10.55 -10.49
CA ALA A 71 9.45 -10.23 -9.09
C ALA A 71 8.15 -10.11 -8.26
N THR A 72 7.13 -9.47 -8.82
CA THR A 72 5.80 -9.38 -8.18
C THR A 72 5.18 -10.77 -8.01
N LEU A 73 5.20 -11.63 -9.06
CA LEU A 73 4.66 -12.99 -8.97
C LEU A 73 5.40 -13.86 -7.94
N LYS A 74 6.72 -13.66 -7.76
CA LYS A 74 7.47 -14.34 -6.69
C LYS A 74 6.95 -13.92 -5.31
N LEU A 75 6.79 -12.62 -5.06
CA LEU A 75 6.21 -12.12 -3.82
C LEU A 75 4.80 -12.69 -3.59
N VAL A 76 3.96 -12.68 -4.63
CA VAL A 76 2.58 -13.22 -4.57
C VAL A 76 2.59 -14.69 -4.17
N SER A 77 3.40 -15.53 -4.82
CA SER A 77 3.45 -16.96 -4.53
C SER A 77 3.95 -17.26 -3.10
N GLU A 78 4.92 -16.49 -2.60
CA GLU A 78 5.40 -16.60 -1.22
C GLU A 78 4.32 -16.18 -0.21
N PHE A 79 3.59 -15.11 -0.51
CA PHE A 79 2.50 -14.62 0.34
C PHE A 79 1.32 -15.61 0.36
N GLU A 80 0.89 -16.10 -0.79
CA GLU A 80 -0.18 -17.12 -0.91
C GLU A 80 0.19 -18.38 -0.14
N TYR A 81 1.42 -18.84 -0.26
CA TYR A 81 1.90 -19.97 0.53
C TYR A 81 1.74 -19.76 2.04
N LEU A 82 2.09 -18.57 2.54
CA LEU A 82 1.89 -18.22 3.96
C LEU A 82 0.41 -18.20 4.33
N ARG A 83 -0.42 -17.62 3.48
CA ARG A 83 -1.87 -17.48 3.70
C ARG A 83 -2.58 -18.83 3.72
N ASP A 84 -2.26 -19.71 2.77
CA ASP A 84 -2.86 -21.04 2.65
C ASP A 84 -2.51 -21.98 3.82
N ASN A 85 -1.37 -21.75 4.45
CA ASN A 85 -0.91 -22.52 5.61
C ASN A 85 -1.20 -21.84 6.96
N ALA A 86 -1.81 -20.65 6.96
CA ALA A 86 -2.10 -19.90 8.17
C ALA A 86 -3.46 -20.29 8.76
N THR A 87 -3.52 -20.30 10.10
CA THR A 87 -4.78 -20.43 10.85
C THR A 87 -5.11 -19.10 11.56
N ALA A 88 -6.38 -18.93 11.96
CA ALA A 88 -6.78 -17.73 12.69
C ALA A 88 -6.00 -17.61 14.03
N PRO A 89 -5.60 -16.38 14.45
CA PRO A 89 -5.90 -15.08 13.83
C PRO A 89 -4.95 -14.68 12.69
N LEU A 90 -3.86 -15.44 12.44
CA LEU A 90 -2.83 -15.11 11.45
C LEU A 90 -3.40 -15.08 10.02
N SER A 91 -4.26 -16.03 9.65
CA SER A 91 -4.90 -16.03 8.32
C SER A 91 -5.67 -14.73 8.08
N LYS A 92 -6.45 -14.28 9.06
CA LYS A 92 -7.19 -13.01 8.97
C LYS A 92 -6.26 -11.80 8.93
N PHE A 93 -5.13 -11.82 9.64
CA PHE A 93 -4.10 -10.79 9.55
C PHE A 93 -3.52 -10.69 8.13
N LEU A 94 -3.23 -11.83 7.50
CA LEU A 94 -2.75 -11.87 6.12
C LEU A 94 -3.81 -11.36 5.13
N ASP A 95 -5.10 -11.66 5.36
CA ASP A 95 -6.18 -11.09 4.55
C ASP A 95 -6.21 -9.56 4.64
N TYR A 96 -6.05 -8.96 5.82
CA TYR A 96 -5.96 -7.50 5.97
C TYR A 96 -4.83 -6.88 5.14
N LEU A 97 -3.70 -7.56 5.00
CA LEU A 97 -2.60 -7.07 4.15
C LEU A 97 -2.98 -6.99 2.66
N THR A 98 -3.94 -7.78 2.21
CA THR A 98 -4.41 -7.74 0.80
C THR A 98 -5.36 -6.58 0.53
N TYR A 99 -6.03 -6.03 1.54
CA TYR A 99 -7.07 -5.01 1.33
C TYR A 99 -6.55 -3.71 0.74
N SER A 100 -5.30 -3.32 1.05
CA SER A 100 -4.66 -2.17 0.41
C SER A 100 -4.52 -2.37 -1.10
N TYR A 101 -4.10 -3.57 -1.54
CA TYR A 101 -4.02 -3.90 -2.97
C TYR A 101 -5.40 -3.96 -3.63
N MET A 102 -6.44 -4.44 -2.91
CA MET A 102 -7.82 -4.41 -3.41
C MET A 102 -8.30 -2.97 -3.62
N ILE A 103 -8.04 -2.06 -2.67
CA ILE A 103 -8.38 -0.64 -2.79
C ILE A 103 -7.68 -0.03 -4.01
N ASP A 104 -6.38 -0.26 -4.15
CA ASP A 104 -5.60 0.29 -5.26
C ASP A 104 -6.06 -0.24 -6.62
N ASN A 105 -6.40 -1.54 -6.73
CA ASN A 105 -6.97 -2.11 -7.95
C ASN A 105 -8.32 -1.48 -8.30
N VAL A 106 -9.21 -1.32 -7.32
CA VAL A 106 -10.51 -0.66 -7.51
C VAL A 106 -10.32 0.75 -8.05
N ILE A 107 -9.46 1.54 -7.42
CA ILE A 107 -9.19 2.92 -7.83
C ILE A 107 -8.52 2.98 -9.22
N LEU A 108 -7.59 2.07 -9.51
CA LEU A 108 -6.95 1.97 -10.82
C LEU A 108 -7.98 1.75 -11.93
N LEU A 109 -8.91 0.80 -11.73
CA LEU A 109 -9.92 0.46 -12.73
C LEU A 109 -10.93 1.59 -12.92
N ILE A 110 -11.43 2.18 -11.84
CA ILE A 110 -12.39 3.29 -11.94
C ILE A 110 -11.76 4.49 -12.65
N THR A 111 -10.55 4.89 -12.22
CA THR A 111 -9.84 6.02 -12.85
C THR A 111 -9.51 5.73 -14.29
N GLY A 112 -9.03 4.53 -14.60
CA GLY A 112 -8.69 4.15 -15.97
C GLY A 112 -9.91 4.13 -16.89
N THR A 113 -11.03 3.62 -16.42
CA THR A 113 -12.31 3.60 -17.16
C THR A 113 -12.83 5.01 -17.38
N LEU A 114 -12.78 5.88 -16.37
CA LEU A 114 -13.16 7.29 -16.50
C LEU A 114 -12.37 7.99 -17.61
N HIS A 115 -11.08 7.68 -17.74
CA HIS A 115 -10.21 8.24 -18.78
C HIS A 115 -10.22 7.46 -20.10
N GLY A 116 -11.13 6.51 -20.28
CA GLY A 116 -11.30 5.76 -21.51
C GLY A 116 -10.10 4.86 -21.87
N ARG A 117 -9.33 4.40 -20.88
CA ARG A 117 -8.23 3.46 -21.10
C ARG A 117 -8.75 2.06 -21.44
N ASP A 118 -7.93 1.29 -22.14
CA ASP A 118 -8.27 -0.09 -22.49
C ASP A 118 -8.42 -0.97 -21.24
N THR A 119 -9.54 -1.69 -21.18
CA THR A 119 -9.90 -2.54 -20.03
C THR A 119 -8.90 -3.68 -19.80
N HIS A 120 -8.40 -4.29 -20.88
CA HIS A 120 -7.42 -5.37 -20.78
C HIS A 120 -6.10 -4.86 -20.20
N GLU A 121 -5.62 -3.71 -20.68
CA GLU A 121 -4.42 -3.08 -20.14
C GLU A 121 -4.57 -2.76 -18.64
N LEU A 122 -5.73 -2.27 -18.23
CA LEU A 122 -5.99 -1.94 -16.83
C LEU A 122 -6.01 -3.20 -15.94
N LEU A 123 -6.66 -4.27 -16.39
CA LEU A 123 -6.71 -5.53 -15.65
C LEU A 123 -5.33 -6.17 -15.51
N ASP A 124 -4.51 -6.12 -16.56
CA ASP A 124 -3.12 -6.60 -16.54
C ASP A 124 -2.23 -5.83 -15.56
N ARG A 125 -2.59 -4.58 -15.23
CA ARG A 125 -1.87 -3.75 -14.26
C ARG A 125 -2.34 -3.92 -12.83
N CYS A 126 -3.45 -4.62 -12.61
CA CYS A 126 -3.95 -4.91 -11.27
C CYS A 126 -2.96 -5.81 -10.51
N HIS A 127 -2.74 -5.48 -9.24
CA HIS A 127 -1.89 -6.30 -8.39
C HIS A 127 -2.60 -7.62 -8.04
N PRO A 128 -1.97 -8.81 -8.23
CA PRO A 128 -2.63 -10.09 -8.01
C PRO A 128 -3.17 -10.28 -6.58
N LEU A 129 -2.48 -9.79 -5.55
CA LEU A 129 -2.96 -9.86 -4.16
C LEU A 129 -4.24 -9.05 -3.89
N GLY A 130 -4.58 -8.12 -4.78
CA GLY A 130 -5.82 -7.36 -4.70
C GLY A 130 -6.91 -7.88 -5.65
N TRP A 131 -6.72 -9.05 -6.25
CA TRP A 131 -7.69 -9.63 -7.18
C TRP A 131 -8.89 -10.23 -6.43
N PHE A 132 -10.08 -10.08 -6.99
CA PHE A 132 -11.32 -10.74 -6.58
C PHE A 132 -12.24 -10.95 -7.81
N ASP A 133 -13.13 -11.94 -7.75
CA ASP A 133 -13.86 -12.44 -8.92
C ASP A 133 -14.69 -11.38 -9.65
N THR A 134 -15.28 -10.44 -8.91
CA THR A 134 -16.11 -9.37 -9.48
C THR A 134 -15.31 -8.14 -9.95
N LEU A 135 -13.99 -8.12 -9.77
CA LEU A 135 -13.13 -6.98 -10.12
C LEU A 135 -13.29 -6.50 -11.58
N PRO A 136 -13.37 -7.40 -12.60
CA PRO A 136 -13.54 -6.97 -14.00
C PRO A 136 -14.84 -6.22 -14.27
N ALA A 137 -15.89 -6.43 -13.46
CA ALA A 137 -17.15 -5.73 -13.62
C ALA A 137 -17.08 -4.22 -13.28
N LEU A 138 -16.01 -3.79 -12.59
CA LEU A 138 -15.74 -2.36 -12.35
C LEU A 138 -15.55 -1.55 -13.63
N CYS A 139 -15.06 -2.19 -14.68
CA CYS A 139 -14.79 -1.50 -15.95
C CYS A 139 -16.05 -1.06 -16.70
N VAL A 140 -17.23 -1.52 -16.30
CA VAL A 140 -18.52 -1.16 -16.90
C VAL A 140 -19.42 -0.34 -15.97
N ALA A 141 -19.01 -0.12 -14.72
CA ALA A 141 -19.77 0.67 -13.76
C ALA A 141 -19.75 2.16 -14.13
N THR A 142 -20.92 2.79 -14.16
CA THR A 142 -21.07 4.18 -14.58
C THR A 142 -21.19 5.17 -13.43
N ASN A 143 -21.48 4.69 -12.23
CA ASN A 143 -21.63 5.51 -11.03
C ASN A 143 -21.27 4.75 -9.75
N VAL A 144 -21.09 5.48 -8.63
CA VAL A 144 -20.66 4.92 -7.34
C VAL A 144 -21.66 3.89 -6.79
N GLU A 145 -22.97 4.09 -7.01
CA GLU A 145 -24.00 3.16 -6.50
C GLU A 145 -23.93 1.82 -7.25
N GLU A 146 -23.81 1.86 -8.55
CA GLU A 146 -23.66 0.66 -9.40
C GLU A 146 -22.39 -0.12 -9.05
N LEU A 147 -21.28 0.59 -8.85
CA LEU A 147 -20.02 0.04 -8.43
C LEU A 147 -20.14 -0.70 -7.09
N TYR A 148 -20.83 -0.13 -6.11
CA TYR A 148 -21.05 -0.78 -4.83
C TYR A 148 -21.92 -2.03 -4.97
N ARG A 149 -23.06 -1.90 -5.62
CA ARG A 149 -24.06 -2.98 -5.73
C ARG A 149 -23.56 -4.17 -6.54
N THR A 150 -22.81 -3.89 -7.61
CA THR A 150 -22.41 -4.92 -8.58
C THR A 150 -21.13 -5.61 -8.16
N VAL A 151 -20.20 -4.90 -7.52
CA VAL A 151 -18.82 -5.36 -7.37
C VAL A 151 -18.39 -5.51 -5.91
N LEU A 152 -18.74 -4.56 -5.06
CA LEU A 152 -18.13 -4.46 -3.75
C LEU A 152 -18.93 -5.11 -2.64
N VAL A 153 -20.24 -5.36 -2.86
CA VAL A 153 -21.14 -5.86 -1.81
C VAL A 153 -20.68 -7.20 -1.20
N GLU A 154 -20.04 -8.06 -2.00
CA GLU A 154 -19.54 -9.38 -1.57
C GLU A 154 -18.05 -9.35 -1.15
N THR A 155 -17.41 -8.17 -1.17
CA THR A 155 -16.01 -8.03 -0.79
C THR A 155 -15.85 -7.49 0.63
N PRO A 156 -14.69 -7.69 1.28
CA PRO A 156 -14.38 -7.04 2.56
C PRO A 156 -14.47 -5.52 2.51
N LEU A 157 -14.29 -4.91 1.33
CA LEU A 157 -14.35 -3.47 1.13
C LEU A 157 -15.76 -2.90 1.29
N SER A 158 -16.80 -3.73 1.25
CA SER A 158 -18.20 -3.27 1.37
C SER A 158 -18.45 -2.46 2.63
N LEU A 159 -17.80 -2.82 3.73
CA LEU A 159 -17.92 -2.12 5.01
C LEU A 159 -17.31 -0.70 4.95
N TYR A 160 -16.24 -0.53 4.20
CA TYR A 160 -15.51 0.74 4.06
C TYR A 160 -16.20 1.70 3.08
N PHE A 161 -17.01 1.17 2.17
CA PHE A 161 -17.73 1.96 1.17
C PHE A 161 -18.98 2.68 1.71
N ARG A 162 -19.48 2.34 2.90
CA ARG A 162 -20.72 2.90 3.44
C ARG A 162 -20.75 4.42 3.47
N ASP A 163 -19.62 5.06 3.77
CA ASP A 163 -19.52 6.52 3.87
C ASP A 163 -19.17 7.20 2.53
N CYS A 164 -19.06 6.43 1.44
CA CYS A 164 -18.71 6.96 0.11
C CYS A 164 -19.91 7.40 -0.73
N PHE A 165 -21.14 7.07 -0.33
CA PHE A 165 -22.36 7.31 -1.11
C PHE A 165 -22.84 8.77 -1.19
N SER A 166 -22.08 9.73 -0.69
CA SER A 166 -22.49 11.14 -0.68
C SER A 166 -22.31 11.87 -2.01
N SER A 167 -21.64 11.28 -3.00
CA SER A 167 -21.50 11.84 -4.34
C SER A 167 -21.98 10.87 -5.40
N SER A 168 -22.83 11.36 -6.31
CA SER A 168 -23.37 10.58 -7.43
C SER A 168 -22.41 10.49 -8.60
N ASP A 169 -21.45 11.41 -8.71
CA ASP A 169 -20.62 11.57 -9.88
C ASP A 169 -19.23 11.00 -9.67
N LEU A 170 -18.75 10.23 -10.66
CA LEU A 170 -17.38 9.76 -10.74
C LEU A 170 -16.56 10.79 -11.53
N ASP A 171 -15.92 11.72 -10.83
CA ASP A 171 -14.88 12.59 -11.36
C ASP A 171 -13.57 12.37 -10.60
N ASP A 172 -12.47 12.93 -11.09
CA ASP A 172 -11.14 12.73 -10.50
C ASP A 172 -11.08 13.12 -9.03
N LEU A 173 -11.74 14.22 -8.64
CA LEU A 173 -11.76 14.68 -7.26
C LEU A 173 -12.54 13.71 -6.37
N ASN A 174 -13.70 13.25 -6.83
CA ASN A 174 -14.53 12.29 -6.08
C ASN A 174 -13.84 10.93 -5.95
N ILE A 175 -13.13 10.47 -6.98
CA ILE A 175 -12.33 9.23 -6.92
C ILE A 175 -11.25 9.33 -5.85
N GLU A 176 -10.53 10.45 -5.77
CA GLU A 176 -9.52 10.66 -4.72
C GLU A 176 -10.14 10.77 -3.32
N ILE A 177 -11.32 11.36 -3.19
CA ILE A 177 -12.07 11.39 -1.93
C ILE A 177 -12.48 9.96 -1.53
N ILE A 178 -12.99 9.16 -2.45
CA ILE A 178 -13.35 7.75 -2.24
C ILE A 178 -12.11 6.96 -1.78
N ARG A 179 -11.00 7.08 -2.51
CA ARG A 179 -9.73 6.43 -2.17
C ARG A 179 -9.32 6.73 -0.72
N ASN A 180 -9.32 8.01 -0.34
CA ASN A 180 -8.90 8.41 0.98
C ASN A 180 -9.87 7.95 2.09
N LYS A 181 -11.18 7.94 1.83
CA LYS A 181 -12.18 7.37 2.75
C LYS A 181 -11.98 5.87 2.95
N LEU A 182 -11.74 5.12 1.87
CA LEU A 182 -11.48 3.67 1.94
C LEU A 182 -10.23 3.37 2.76
N TYR A 183 -9.15 4.09 2.49
CA TYR A 183 -7.92 3.89 3.24
C TYR A 183 -8.04 4.29 4.70
N LYS A 184 -8.77 5.36 5.02
CA LYS A 184 -9.07 5.74 6.41
C LYS A 184 -9.78 4.59 7.13
N ALA A 185 -10.90 4.11 6.58
CA ALA A 185 -11.68 3.03 7.18
C ALA A 185 -10.86 1.74 7.33
N TYR A 186 -10.10 1.38 6.29
CA TYR A 186 -9.20 0.22 6.31
C TYR A 186 -8.14 0.31 7.40
N LEU A 187 -7.43 1.44 7.50
CA LEU A 187 -6.36 1.60 8.50
C LEU A 187 -6.90 1.57 9.92
N GLU A 188 -8.03 2.22 10.17
CA GLU A 188 -8.69 2.22 11.49
C GLU A 188 -9.17 0.81 11.87
N ASP A 189 -9.77 0.07 10.93
CA ASP A 189 -10.23 -1.30 11.16
C ASP A 189 -9.06 -2.27 11.37
N PHE A 190 -8.01 -2.19 10.53
CA PHE A 190 -6.83 -3.02 10.69
C PHE A 190 -6.09 -2.76 12.01
N ALA A 191 -5.98 -1.49 12.41
CA ALA A 191 -5.40 -1.14 13.71
C ALA A 191 -6.22 -1.74 14.87
N ASN A 192 -7.55 -1.62 14.83
CA ASN A 192 -8.43 -2.22 15.83
C ASN A 192 -8.28 -3.75 15.88
N PHE A 193 -8.17 -4.40 14.72
CA PHE A 193 -7.93 -5.84 14.65
C PHE A 193 -6.58 -6.21 15.28
N CYS A 194 -5.49 -5.52 14.95
CA CYS A 194 -4.18 -5.77 15.55
C CYS A 194 -4.19 -5.54 17.08
N GLN A 195 -4.89 -4.51 17.55
CA GLN A 195 -5.07 -4.27 18.99
C GLN A 195 -5.85 -5.41 19.66
N SER A 196 -6.83 -5.99 18.98
CA SER A 196 -7.61 -7.14 19.51
C SER A 196 -6.76 -8.41 19.63
N ILE A 197 -5.72 -8.58 18.82
CA ILE A 197 -4.74 -9.66 18.94
C ILE A 197 -3.83 -9.44 20.17
N GLY A 198 -3.43 -8.19 20.39
CA GLY A 198 -2.56 -7.79 21.50
C GLY A 198 -1.09 -8.15 21.28
N GLY A 199 -0.29 -8.01 22.36
CA GLY A 199 1.13 -8.36 22.42
C GLY A 199 1.99 -7.72 21.32
N PRO A 200 3.04 -8.41 20.86
CA PRO A 200 3.96 -7.88 19.84
C PRO A 200 3.30 -7.46 18.53
N THR A 201 2.17 -8.08 18.16
CA THR A 201 1.41 -7.72 16.97
C THR A 201 0.80 -6.31 17.11
N ALA A 202 0.16 -6.04 18.24
CA ALA A 202 -0.42 -4.72 18.52
C ALA A 202 0.66 -3.63 18.57
N GLU A 203 1.82 -3.92 19.19
CA GLU A 203 2.92 -2.98 19.29
C GLU A 203 3.54 -2.66 17.93
N SER A 204 4.03 -3.68 17.21
CA SER A 204 4.72 -3.48 15.92
C SER A 204 3.80 -2.93 14.83
N MET A 205 2.59 -3.47 14.71
CA MET A 205 1.62 -2.99 13.72
C MET A 205 1.04 -1.64 14.09
N GLY A 206 0.89 -1.36 15.40
CA GLY A 206 0.48 -0.04 15.88
C GLY A 206 1.42 1.06 15.40
N GLU A 207 2.74 0.86 15.47
CA GLU A 207 3.73 1.81 14.95
C GLU A 207 3.68 1.95 13.43
N LEU A 208 3.61 0.82 12.70
CA LEU A 208 3.57 0.83 11.24
C LEU A 208 2.31 1.49 10.70
N LEU A 209 1.14 1.17 11.27
CA LEU A 209 -0.13 1.73 10.85
C LEU A 209 -0.27 3.20 11.25
N ALA A 210 0.30 3.61 12.40
CA ALA A 210 0.40 5.00 12.80
C ALA A 210 1.22 5.82 11.79
N PHE A 211 2.38 5.30 11.39
CA PHE A 211 3.20 5.95 10.36
C PHE A 211 2.47 6.06 9.02
N GLU A 212 1.80 5.00 8.57
CA GLU A 212 1.03 5.02 7.32
C GLU A 212 -0.15 6.01 7.39
N ALA A 213 -0.83 6.12 8.52
CA ALA A 213 -1.89 7.08 8.75
C ALA A 213 -1.38 8.52 8.66
N ASP A 214 -0.23 8.81 9.28
CA ASP A 214 0.41 10.13 9.24
C ASP A 214 0.89 10.47 7.82
N ARG A 215 1.52 9.51 7.12
CA ARG A 215 1.93 9.67 5.73
C ARG A 215 0.75 10.05 4.83
N ARG A 216 -0.40 9.37 5.00
CA ARG A 216 -1.62 9.70 4.26
C ARG A 216 -2.17 11.07 4.62
N THR A 217 -2.21 11.42 5.89
CA THR A 217 -2.66 12.75 6.35
C THR A 217 -1.83 13.87 5.72
N ILE A 218 -0.50 13.70 5.67
CA ILE A 218 0.41 14.64 5.02
C ILE A 218 0.14 14.71 3.50
N ASN A 219 0.01 13.57 2.83
CA ASN A 219 -0.25 13.52 1.39
C ASN A 219 -1.60 14.15 1.02
N ILE A 220 -2.67 13.85 1.75
CA ILE A 220 -3.99 14.48 1.56
C ILE A 220 -3.87 15.99 1.70
N THR A 221 -3.13 16.46 2.71
CA THR A 221 -2.94 17.91 2.93
C THR A 221 -2.25 18.56 1.74
N ILE A 222 -1.09 18.04 1.33
CA ILE A 222 -0.29 18.61 0.23
C ILE A 222 -1.07 18.56 -1.09
N ASN A 223 -1.68 17.43 -1.40
CA ASN A 223 -2.39 17.23 -2.67
C ASN A 223 -3.70 18.04 -2.75
N SER A 224 -4.22 18.49 -1.64
CA SER A 224 -5.43 19.34 -1.60
C SER A 224 -5.14 20.83 -1.83
N PHE A 225 -3.88 21.28 -1.84
CA PHE A 225 -3.55 22.67 -2.10
C PHE A 225 -3.93 23.07 -3.53
N GLY A 226 -4.65 24.20 -3.63
CA GLY A 226 -5.13 24.69 -4.92
C GLY A 226 -6.29 23.91 -5.55
N THR A 227 -6.86 22.94 -4.83
CA THR A 227 -8.05 22.18 -5.26
C THR A 227 -9.33 22.79 -4.66
N LEU A 228 -10.49 22.27 -5.12
CA LEU A 228 -11.81 22.64 -4.60
C LEU A 228 -12.13 22.03 -3.22
N LEU A 229 -11.28 21.15 -2.71
CA LEU A 229 -11.49 20.47 -1.42
C LEU A 229 -11.37 21.47 -0.27
N SER A 230 -12.46 21.68 0.47
CA SER A 230 -12.46 22.57 1.63
C SER A 230 -11.64 21.99 2.80
N LYS A 231 -11.16 22.87 3.68
CA LYS A 231 -10.41 22.48 4.90
C LYS A 231 -11.22 21.51 5.79
N THR A 232 -12.53 21.66 5.83
CA THR A 232 -13.43 20.82 6.61
C THR A 232 -13.56 19.42 5.98
N GLU A 233 -13.69 19.34 4.67
CA GLU A 233 -13.72 18.05 3.94
C GLU A 233 -12.37 17.36 4.04
N ARG A 234 -11.26 18.06 3.84
CA ARG A 234 -9.90 17.58 4.05
C ARG A 234 -9.75 16.91 5.41
N ALA A 235 -10.17 17.57 6.49
CA ALA A 235 -10.07 17.04 7.85
C ALA A 235 -10.84 15.72 8.04
N ARG A 236 -11.96 15.52 7.34
CA ARG A 236 -12.77 14.30 7.42
C ARG A 236 -12.09 13.10 6.76
N LEU A 237 -11.15 13.34 5.83
CA LEU A 237 -10.40 12.29 5.14
C LEU A 237 -9.24 11.75 5.97
N PHE A 238 -8.81 12.45 7.00
CA PHE A 238 -7.68 12.04 7.83
C PHE A 238 -8.04 10.84 8.70
N PRO A 239 -7.17 9.80 8.75
CA PRO A 239 -7.32 8.73 9.75
C PRO A 239 -7.31 9.31 11.18
N SER A 240 -8.13 8.72 12.05
CA SER A 240 -8.25 9.13 13.46
C SER A 240 -7.20 8.43 14.33
N MET A 241 -5.99 8.30 13.79
CA MET A 241 -4.85 7.63 14.43
C MET A 241 -3.54 8.21 13.87
N GLY A 242 -2.42 7.81 14.46
CA GLY A 242 -1.10 8.29 14.08
C GLY A 242 -0.44 9.12 15.19
N LYS A 243 0.84 9.44 15.03
CA LYS A 243 1.61 10.29 15.97
C LYS A 243 1.23 11.77 15.85
N LEU A 244 0.74 12.18 14.69
CA LEU A 244 0.21 13.52 14.45
C LEU A 244 -1.20 13.70 15.03
N PHE A 245 -1.96 12.62 15.22
CA PHE A 245 -3.32 12.69 15.76
C PHE A 245 -3.33 12.97 17.28
N PRO A 246 -4.26 13.82 17.79
CA PRO A 246 -5.21 14.67 17.07
C PRO A 246 -4.69 16.08 16.73
N GLY A 247 -3.65 16.55 17.42
CA GLY A 247 -3.18 17.95 17.36
C GLY A 247 -2.59 18.31 15.99
N GLY A 248 -1.68 17.47 15.48
CA GLY A 248 -1.08 17.63 14.16
C GLY A 248 -2.12 17.55 13.05
N ASN A 249 -3.08 16.63 13.12
CA ASN A 249 -4.18 16.52 12.16
C ASN A 249 -4.99 17.82 12.09
N ASN A 250 -5.33 18.40 13.25
CA ASN A 250 -6.05 19.67 13.31
C ASN A 250 -5.26 20.84 12.72
N ALA A 251 -3.94 20.84 12.89
CA ALA A 251 -3.06 21.84 12.30
C ALA A 251 -2.91 21.65 10.78
N LEU A 252 -2.69 20.40 10.32
CA LEU A 252 -2.60 20.06 8.90
C LEU A 252 -3.90 20.35 8.14
N ALA A 253 -5.05 20.13 8.76
CA ALA A 253 -6.33 20.49 8.16
C ALA A 253 -6.44 21.99 7.81
N LYS A 254 -5.72 22.86 8.53
CA LYS A 254 -5.73 24.32 8.33
C LYS A 254 -4.59 24.83 7.45
N ALA A 255 -3.58 24.02 7.20
CA ALA A 255 -2.41 24.41 6.42
C ALA A 255 -2.77 24.73 4.97
N ASP A 256 -2.10 25.73 4.42
CA ASP A 256 -2.25 26.21 3.03
C ASP A 256 -0.95 26.11 2.23
N GLU A 257 0.20 25.92 2.92
CA GLU A 257 1.54 25.96 2.33
C GLU A 257 2.41 24.82 2.86
N LEU A 258 3.40 24.39 2.05
CA LEU A 258 4.33 23.31 2.37
C LEU A 258 5.16 23.58 3.63
N ASP A 259 5.57 24.83 3.85
CA ASP A 259 6.37 25.21 5.03
C ASP A 259 5.59 25.01 6.33
N GLN A 260 4.27 25.24 6.31
CA GLN A 260 3.40 24.97 7.45
C GLN A 260 3.31 23.44 7.71
N VAL A 261 3.18 22.64 6.65
CA VAL A 261 3.18 21.17 6.76
C VAL A 261 4.50 20.69 7.37
N LYS A 262 5.64 21.19 6.85
CA LYS A 262 6.97 20.85 7.37
C LYS A 262 7.07 21.16 8.86
N GLY A 263 6.72 22.39 9.29
CA GLY A 263 6.78 22.78 10.70
C GLY A 263 5.92 21.92 11.62
N ILE A 264 4.73 21.48 11.14
CA ILE A 264 3.84 20.59 11.90
C ILE A 264 4.47 19.18 12.02
N VAL A 265 4.98 18.63 10.93
CA VAL A 265 5.56 17.28 10.89
C VAL A 265 6.85 17.19 11.72
N GLU A 266 7.69 18.23 11.69
CA GLU A 266 8.91 18.32 12.50
C GLU A 266 8.64 18.40 14.02
N SER A 267 7.40 18.68 14.44
CA SER A 267 7.02 18.61 15.86
C SER A 267 7.08 17.19 16.43
N VAL A 268 7.00 16.17 15.57
CA VAL A 268 7.18 14.76 15.93
C VAL A 268 8.68 14.42 15.80
N PRO A 269 9.36 14.04 16.91
CA PRO A 269 10.82 13.86 16.91
C PRO A 269 11.32 12.85 15.89
N GLU A 270 10.57 11.76 15.68
CA GLU A 270 10.92 10.72 14.72
C GLU A 270 10.86 11.22 13.28
N TYR A 271 9.92 12.12 12.97
CA TYR A 271 9.75 12.68 11.62
C TYR A 271 10.73 13.82 11.33
N ARG A 272 11.20 14.55 12.35
CA ARG A 272 12.21 15.61 12.20
C ARG A 272 13.45 15.08 11.47
N ARG A 273 13.89 13.86 11.78
CA ARG A 273 15.06 13.24 11.14
C ARG A 273 14.92 13.05 9.63
N LEU A 274 13.69 13.03 9.10
CA LEU A 274 13.44 12.92 7.66
C LEU A 274 13.75 14.23 6.91
N PHE A 275 13.86 15.35 7.64
CA PHE A 275 14.12 16.68 7.09
C PHE A 275 15.51 17.21 7.44
N ASP A 276 16.30 16.49 8.25
CA ASP A 276 17.68 16.87 8.57
C ASP A 276 18.57 16.67 7.34
N ASP A 277 18.98 17.78 6.70
CA ASP A 277 19.78 17.82 5.45
C ASP A 277 21.12 17.06 5.56
N ASN A 278 21.62 16.78 6.77
CA ASN A 278 22.88 16.08 6.99
C ASN A 278 22.79 14.54 6.81
N SER A 279 21.59 13.95 6.75
CA SER A 279 21.40 12.52 6.54
C SER A 279 21.10 12.16 5.08
N ILE A 280 20.86 13.14 4.21
CA ILE A 280 20.34 12.95 2.85
C ILE A 280 21.08 13.85 1.85
N ALA A 281 22.41 13.76 1.78
CA ALA A 281 23.12 14.26 0.63
C ALA A 281 22.77 13.37 -0.60
N GLY A 282 21.63 13.63 -1.24
CA GLY A 282 21.17 12.93 -2.44
C GLY A 282 19.69 12.65 -2.58
N ILE A 283 18.89 12.78 -1.53
CA ILE A 283 17.44 12.44 -1.56
C ILE A 283 16.53 13.68 -1.47
N GLY A 284 17.05 14.84 -1.13
CA GLY A 284 16.26 16.06 -0.88
C GLY A 284 15.41 16.56 -2.06
N SER A 285 15.78 16.27 -3.31
CA SER A 285 14.97 16.61 -4.49
C SER A 285 14.03 15.47 -4.94
N VAL A 286 14.31 14.23 -4.53
CA VAL A 286 13.57 13.03 -4.93
C VAL A 286 12.37 12.79 -4.02
N SER A 287 12.42 13.21 -2.74
CA SER A 287 11.34 13.01 -1.77
C SER A 287 10.05 13.74 -2.15
N TYR A 288 10.16 14.97 -2.70
CA TYR A 288 8.99 15.75 -3.13
C TYR A 288 8.40 15.26 -4.46
N THR A 289 9.20 14.66 -5.34
CA THR A 289 8.72 14.09 -6.60
C THR A 289 8.06 12.73 -6.41
N HIS A 290 8.50 11.91 -5.45
CA HIS A 290 7.83 10.64 -5.11
C HIS A 290 6.47 10.85 -4.42
N LEU A 291 6.28 11.94 -3.70
CA LEU A 291 4.97 12.29 -3.13
C LEU A 291 3.94 12.73 -4.20
N ARG A 292 4.40 13.12 -5.41
CA ARG A 292 3.54 13.50 -6.55
C ARG A 292 3.28 12.36 -7.55
N ALA A 293 3.98 11.24 -7.47
CA ALA A 293 3.98 10.20 -8.51
C ALA A 293 3.21 8.92 -8.15
N HIS A 294 2.47 8.92 -7.04
CA HIS A 294 1.64 7.76 -6.64
C HIS A 294 0.26 8.21 -6.22
#